data_6923841a9a34f39c833287f0b45a9d75
#
_entry.id   6923841a9a34f39c833287f0b45a9d75
#
_cell.length_a   1.000
_cell.length_b   1.000
_cell.length_c   1.000
_cell.angle_alpha   90.00
_cell.angle_beta   90.00
_cell.angle_gamma   90.00
#
_symmetry.space_group_name_H-M   'P 1'
#
loop_
_entity.id
_entity.type
_entity.pdbx_description
1 polymer ?
#
loop_
_entity_poly.entity_id
_entity_poly.type
_entity_poly.pdbx_seq_one_letter_code
_entity_poly.pdbx_strand_id
1 'polypeptide(L)'
;AKYLGPKGSVAQITNGMNCQNCHLQAGAKAWGNNYAAVFSTYPKFRDRSGEVESIYKRVADCMERSLNGTAVDSNSREFKAIYAYIKWIGQDVQKGQKPHGSGIEKLAYLDRAADPVKGKQVYTTQCMSCHGANGEGQLAPDNIEYAYPPLWGANSYNDGAGLYRISSFAGYVKNNMPNLIASHKNPALTNEQCWDVAAYVNSQPRPHKDQSNDWPKYDKKPLDFAFGPYADDFSETQHKYGPFKPIQKFYKK
;
A
#
# COMPACT_ATOMS: atom_id res chain seq x y z
N ALA A 1 -8.44 15.58 4.57
CA ALA A 1 -9.79 15.20 4.18
C ALA A 1 -10.62 16.37 3.62
N LYS A 2 -10.54 17.59 4.18
CA LYS A 2 -11.34 18.74 3.66
C LYS A 2 -11.10 19.05 2.17
N TYR A 3 -9.95 18.70 1.62
CA TYR A 3 -9.55 18.97 0.24
C TYR A 3 -9.26 17.71 -0.60
N LEU A 4 -9.10 16.57 0.05
CA LEU A 4 -8.77 15.29 -0.56
C LEU A 4 -9.71 14.22 0.00
N GLY A 5 -10.77 14.03 -0.58
CA GLY A 5 -11.80 13.08 -0.22
C GLY A 5 -13.08 13.44 -0.92
N PRO A 6 -14.13 12.69 -0.78
CA PRO A 6 -15.36 12.89 -1.53
C PRO A 6 -15.98 14.30 -1.39
N LYS A 7 -15.72 14.99 -0.27
CA LYS A 7 -16.14 16.39 -0.04
C LYS A 7 -15.06 17.44 -0.36
N GLY A 8 -13.87 16.99 -0.80
CA GLY A 8 -12.77 17.90 -1.08
C GLY A 8 -12.84 18.51 -2.47
N SER A 9 -12.05 19.57 -2.69
CA SER A 9 -11.93 20.23 -4.00
C SER A 9 -11.40 19.31 -5.11
N VAL A 10 -10.73 18.22 -4.75
CA VAL A 10 -10.16 17.22 -5.67
C VAL A 10 -10.88 15.87 -5.60
N ALA A 11 -12.06 15.80 -5.01
CA ALA A 11 -12.83 14.56 -4.84
C ALA A 11 -13.11 13.83 -6.17
N GLN A 12 -13.35 14.57 -7.24
CA GLN A 12 -13.69 14.02 -8.56
C GLN A 12 -12.55 13.30 -9.26
N ILE A 13 -11.32 13.48 -8.78
CA ILE A 13 -10.12 12.87 -9.39
C ILE A 13 -9.59 11.67 -8.61
N THR A 14 -10.38 11.14 -7.68
CA THR A 14 -10.01 9.98 -6.86
C THR A 14 -11.14 8.95 -6.83
N ASN A 15 -10.82 7.76 -6.28
CA ASN A 15 -11.79 6.67 -6.05
C ASN A 15 -12.68 6.87 -4.79
N GLY A 16 -12.69 8.05 -4.20
CA GLY A 16 -13.45 8.36 -3.00
C GLY A 16 -12.77 7.98 -1.68
N MET A 17 -11.66 7.25 -1.70
CA MET A 17 -10.81 7.05 -0.52
C MET A 17 -10.01 8.31 -0.19
N ASN A 18 -9.58 8.41 1.06
CA ASN A 18 -8.67 9.46 1.53
C ASN A 18 -7.36 8.86 2.05
N CYS A 19 -6.39 9.73 2.34
CA CYS A 19 -5.06 9.30 2.78
C CYS A 19 -5.10 8.45 4.06
N GLN A 20 -6.01 8.74 4.98
CA GLN A 20 -6.11 8.05 6.27
C GLN A 20 -6.66 6.63 6.15
N ASN A 21 -7.30 6.27 5.04
CA ASN A 21 -7.73 4.88 4.81
C ASN A 21 -6.54 3.90 4.75
N CYS A 22 -5.33 4.40 4.39
CA CYS A 22 -4.10 3.60 4.34
C CYS A 22 -3.01 4.12 5.30
N HIS A 23 -2.99 5.43 5.60
CA HIS A 23 -2.00 6.06 6.46
C HIS A 23 -2.64 6.37 7.82
N LEU A 24 -2.68 5.36 8.70
CA LEU A 24 -3.45 5.39 9.93
C LEU A 24 -3.00 6.48 10.90
N GLN A 25 -3.95 6.99 11.69
CA GLN A 25 -3.73 8.10 12.63
C GLN A 25 -3.10 9.32 11.93
N ALA A 26 -3.70 9.74 10.82
CA ALA A 26 -3.20 10.84 9.99
C ALA A 26 -1.74 10.65 9.51
N GLY A 27 -1.30 9.39 9.35
CA GLY A 27 0.07 9.06 8.96
C GLY A 27 1.09 9.08 10.10
N ALA A 28 0.65 9.05 11.36
CA ALA A 28 1.52 9.02 12.53
C ALA A 28 1.64 7.62 13.18
N LYS A 29 0.72 6.68 12.89
CA LYS A 29 0.73 5.35 13.51
C LYS A 29 1.98 4.56 13.11
N ALA A 30 2.78 4.13 14.09
CA ALA A 30 3.91 3.24 13.85
C ALA A 30 3.44 1.95 13.13
N TRP A 31 4.16 1.51 12.11
CA TRP A 31 3.83 0.39 11.22
C TRP A 31 2.49 0.51 10.46
N GLY A 32 1.77 1.62 10.63
CA GLY A 32 0.54 1.96 9.94
C GLY A 32 0.77 2.77 8.65
N ASN A 33 1.86 2.49 7.93
CA ASN A 33 2.26 3.22 6.72
C ASN A 33 2.48 4.73 6.98
N ASN A 34 3.17 5.05 8.08
CA ASN A 34 3.33 6.45 8.54
C ASN A 34 4.27 7.27 7.65
N TYR A 35 4.24 8.59 7.86
CA TYR A 35 5.03 9.56 7.10
C TYR A 35 6.38 9.94 7.72
N ALA A 36 6.72 9.43 8.91
CA ALA A 36 7.86 9.89 9.69
C ALA A 36 9.20 9.91 8.91
N ALA A 37 9.42 8.90 8.04
CA ALA A 37 10.66 8.81 7.26
C ALA A 37 10.59 9.52 5.88
N VAL A 38 9.47 10.13 5.50
CA VAL A 38 9.32 10.68 4.15
C VAL A 38 10.18 11.92 4.00
N PHE A 39 10.03 12.91 4.87
CA PHE A 39 10.80 14.16 4.79
C PHE A 39 12.31 13.95 4.95
N SER A 40 12.72 13.03 5.81
CA SER A 40 14.14 12.72 6.04
C SER A 40 14.80 12.01 4.86
N THR A 41 14.07 11.18 4.11
CA THR A 41 14.64 10.33 3.06
C THR A 41 14.46 10.84 1.64
N TYR A 42 13.57 11.79 1.39
CA TYR A 42 13.39 12.41 0.06
C TYR A 42 14.15 13.75 -0.05
N PRO A 43 14.59 14.16 -1.28
CA PRO A 43 14.52 13.38 -2.51
C PRO A 43 15.40 12.12 -2.46
N LYS A 44 15.01 11.07 -3.19
CA LYS A 44 15.81 9.84 -3.28
C LYS A 44 15.60 9.11 -4.60
N PHE A 45 16.62 8.36 -5.00
CA PHE A 45 16.52 7.46 -6.14
C PHE A 45 15.48 6.34 -5.87
N ARG A 46 14.67 6.08 -6.89
CA ARG A 46 13.63 5.03 -6.85
C ARG A 46 13.81 4.10 -8.05
N ASP A 47 14.02 2.83 -7.78
CA ASP A 47 14.18 1.82 -8.84
C ASP A 47 12.95 1.73 -9.75
N ARG A 48 11.74 2.03 -9.23
CA ARG A 48 10.50 1.97 -10.01
C ARG A 48 10.51 2.96 -11.18
N SER A 49 10.89 4.18 -10.95
CA SER A 49 10.96 5.21 -11.99
C SER A 49 12.34 5.27 -12.67
N GLY A 50 13.38 4.70 -12.03
CA GLY A 50 14.77 4.85 -12.48
C GLY A 50 15.35 6.25 -12.24
N GLU A 51 14.69 7.07 -11.41
CA GLU A 51 15.00 8.49 -11.24
C GLU A 51 15.06 8.90 -9.76
N VAL A 52 15.59 10.10 -9.51
CA VAL A 52 15.51 10.75 -8.20
C VAL A 52 14.16 11.41 -8.05
N GLU A 53 13.33 10.86 -7.17
CA GLU A 53 11.98 11.36 -6.92
C GLU A 53 11.96 12.38 -5.78
N SER A 54 11.13 13.42 -5.96
CA SER A 54 10.75 14.38 -4.92
C SER A 54 9.59 13.87 -4.07
N ILE A 55 9.27 14.58 -2.97
CA ILE A 55 8.04 14.32 -2.18
C ILE A 55 6.80 14.52 -3.06
N TYR A 56 6.82 15.52 -3.96
CA TYR A 56 5.72 15.72 -4.90
C TYR A 56 5.44 14.47 -5.73
N LYS A 57 6.47 13.93 -6.40
CA LYS A 57 6.33 12.72 -7.21
C LYS A 57 5.81 11.54 -6.38
N ARG A 58 6.29 11.41 -5.13
CA ARG A 58 5.82 10.36 -4.22
C ARG A 58 4.35 10.49 -3.86
N VAL A 59 3.85 11.72 -3.67
CA VAL A 59 2.43 11.99 -3.38
C VAL A 59 1.59 11.80 -4.65
N ALA A 60 2.05 12.28 -5.80
CA ALA A 60 1.41 12.07 -7.10
C ALA A 60 1.21 10.58 -7.40
N ASP A 61 2.23 9.76 -7.18
CA ASP A 61 2.14 8.29 -7.32
C ASP A 61 1.05 7.68 -6.41
N CYS A 62 0.87 8.20 -5.20
CA CYS A 62 -0.21 7.72 -4.33
C CYS A 62 -1.60 8.09 -4.89
N MET A 63 -1.76 9.30 -5.42
CA MET A 63 -3.02 9.72 -6.02
C MET A 63 -3.36 8.90 -7.25
N GLU A 64 -2.39 8.67 -8.13
CA GLU A 64 -2.60 7.92 -9.37
C GLU A 64 -2.78 6.41 -9.14
N ARG A 65 -2.19 5.84 -8.09
CA ARG A 65 -2.15 4.40 -7.85
C ARG A 65 -3.06 3.97 -6.71
N SER A 66 -2.84 4.51 -5.52
CA SER A 66 -3.62 4.12 -4.33
C SER A 66 -5.03 4.72 -4.34
N LEU A 67 -5.18 5.93 -4.86
CA LEU A 67 -6.48 6.58 -5.02
C LEU A 67 -7.05 6.43 -6.43
N ASN A 68 -6.39 5.70 -7.32
CA ASN A 68 -6.81 5.44 -8.70
C ASN A 68 -7.33 6.70 -9.44
N GLY A 69 -6.63 7.82 -9.26
CA GLY A 69 -7.03 9.14 -9.75
C GLY A 69 -5.92 9.84 -10.51
N THR A 70 -5.93 11.15 -10.48
CA THR A 70 -4.92 12.02 -11.08
C THR A 70 -4.16 12.80 -10.00
N ALA A 71 -2.89 13.09 -10.28
CA ALA A 71 -2.10 13.94 -9.40
C ALA A 71 -2.64 15.37 -9.38
N VAL A 72 -2.60 16.01 -8.21
CA VAL A 72 -2.85 17.46 -8.10
C VAL A 72 -1.64 18.24 -8.61
N ASP A 73 -1.87 19.47 -9.05
CA ASP A 73 -0.79 20.38 -9.42
C ASP A 73 0.17 20.64 -8.24
N SER A 74 1.47 20.59 -8.53
CA SER A 74 2.53 20.83 -7.54
C SER A 74 2.47 22.22 -6.90
N ASN A 75 1.89 23.20 -7.59
CA ASN A 75 1.72 24.56 -7.11
C ASN A 75 0.39 24.78 -6.37
N SER A 76 -0.49 23.76 -6.36
CA SER A 76 -1.78 23.87 -5.71
C SER A 76 -1.66 24.07 -4.19
N ARG A 77 -2.67 24.67 -3.61
CA ARG A 77 -2.78 24.85 -2.15
C ARG A 77 -2.82 23.49 -1.44
N GLU A 78 -3.50 22.53 -2.03
CA GLU A 78 -3.67 21.17 -1.53
C GLU A 78 -2.33 20.45 -1.42
N PHE A 79 -1.52 20.49 -2.47
CA PHE A 79 -0.19 19.87 -2.41
C PHE A 79 0.73 20.57 -1.41
N LYS A 80 0.75 21.91 -1.40
CA LYS A 80 1.55 22.68 -0.43
C LYS A 80 1.19 22.33 1.01
N ALA A 81 -0.11 22.13 1.30
CA ALA A 81 -0.57 21.71 2.62
C ALA A 81 -0.11 20.28 2.96
N ILE A 82 -0.19 19.32 2.02
CA ILE A 82 0.31 17.97 2.21
C ILE A 82 1.83 17.99 2.46
N TYR A 83 2.58 18.74 1.67
CA TYR A 83 4.02 18.86 1.83
C TYR A 83 4.40 19.43 3.21
N ALA A 84 3.73 20.52 3.63
CA ALA A 84 3.94 21.13 4.95
C ALA A 84 3.65 20.14 6.08
N TYR A 85 2.58 19.36 5.95
CA TYR A 85 2.22 18.33 6.91
C TYR A 85 3.24 17.19 7.00
N ILE A 86 3.68 16.68 5.85
CA ILE A 86 4.73 15.64 5.80
C ILE A 86 6.04 16.16 6.39
N LYS A 87 6.41 17.40 6.11
CA LYS A 87 7.57 18.06 6.70
C LYS A 87 7.43 18.15 8.21
N TRP A 88 6.27 18.61 8.70
CA TRP A 88 6.01 18.76 10.14
C TRP A 88 6.11 17.43 10.89
N ILE A 89 5.52 16.33 10.37
CA ILE A 89 5.66 15.00 11.00
C ILE A 89 7.10 14.51 11.04
N GLY A 90 7.88 14.79 10.01
CA GLY A 90 9.25 14.28 9.88
C GLY A 90 10.35 15.26 10.25
N GLN A 91 10.04 16.44 10.78
CA GLN A 91 11.03 17.54 10.98
C GLN A 91 12.16 17.18 11.94
N ASP A 92 11.85 16.40 12.96
CA ASP A 92 12.83 16.01 14.00
C ASP A 92 13.62 14.74 13.61
N VAL A 93 13.35 14.16 12.44
CA VAL A 93 14.06 12.99 11.95
C VAL A 93 15.30 13.42 11.16
N GLN A 94 16.48 12.99 11.62
CA GLN A 94 17.74 13.30 10.96
C GLN A 94 17.71 12.87 9.48
N LYS A 95 18.28 13.72 8.60
CA LYS A 95 18.32 13.45 7.15
C LYS A 95 18.93 12.08 6.83
N GLY A 96 18.26 11.32 6.00
CA GLY A 96 18.64 9.95 5.62
C GLY A 96 18.19 8.87 6.62
N GLN A 97 17.75 9.22 7.80
CA GLN A 97 17.34 8.25 8.83
C GLN A 97 15.86 7.83 8.68
N LYS A 98 15.57 6.65 9.19
CA LYS A 98 14.20 6.11 9.29
C LYS A 98 13.93 5.72 10.73
N PRO A 99 13.01 6.38 11.42
CA PRO A 99 12.61 5.98 12.75
C PRO A 99 12.10 4.54 12.80
N HIS A 100 12.27 3.86 13.91
CA HIS A 100 11.66 2.55 14.15
C HIS A 100 10.13 2.66 13.96
N GLY A 101 9.53 1.66 13.32
CA GLY A 101 8.10 1.69 13.01
C GLY A 101 7.73 2.50 11.76
N SER A 102 8.72 2.98 10.98
CA SER A 102 8.44 3.70 9.74
C SER A 102 7.87 2.79 8.66
N GLY A 103 6.84 3.27 7.97
CA GLY A 103 6.23 2.58 6.84
C GLY A 103 5.45 1.33 7.23
N ILE A 104 5.73 0.23 6.57
CA ILE A 104 5.08 -1.09 6.75
C ILE A 104 6.16 -2.10 7.13
N GLU A 105 5.86 -2.97 8.09
CA GLU A 105 6.75 -4.06 8.50
C GLU A 105 6.97 -5.06 7.36
N LYS A 106 8.19 -5.55 7.25
CA LYS A 106 8.53 -6.64 6.33
C LYS A 106 8.46 -7.97 7.08
N LEU A 107 7.47 -8.77 6.75
CA LEU A 107 7.35 -10.12 7.30
C LEU A 107 8.32 -11.07 6.59
N ALA A 108 8.77 -12.10 7.32
CA ALA A 108 9.53 -13.20 6.72
C ALA A 108 8.71 -13.90 5.62
N TYR A 109 9.38 -14.29 4.54
CA TYR A 109 8.77 -15.08 3.49
C TYR A 109 8.43 -16.49 3.97
N LEU A 110 7.27 -16.99 3.55
CA LEU A 110 6.84 -18.35 3.80
C LEU A 110 7.70 -19.35 2.99
N ASP A 111 7.73 -20.60 3.43
CA ASP A 111 8.34 -21.72 2.68
C ASP A 111 7.44 -22.23 1.54
N ARG A 112 6.18 -21.85 1.56
CA ARG A 112 5.15 -22.14 0.55
C ARG A 112 4.67 -20.87 -0.15
N ALA A 113 3.91 -21.04 -1.21
CA ALA A 113 3.11 -19.94 -1.76
C ALA A 113 2.04 -19.50 -0.75
N ALA A 114 1.69 -18.22 -0.77
CA ALA A 114 0.51 -17.71 -0.10
C ALA A 114 -0.75 -18.25 -0.80
N ASP A 115 -1.75 -18.65 -0.01
CA ASP A 115 -2.91 -19.41 -0.47
C ASP A 115 -4.18 -18.56 -0.45
N PRO A 116 -4.72 -18.15 -1.62
CA PRO A 116 -5.95 -17.36 -1.67
C PRO A 116 -7.18 -18.09 -1.10
N VAL A 117 -7.21 -19.43 -1.11
CA VAL A 117 -8.35 -20.19 -0.56
C VAL A 117 -8.36 -20.10 0.96
N LYS A 118 -7.21 -20.30 1.60
CA LYS A 118 -7.05 -20.05 3.04
C LYS A 118 -7.26 -18.58 3.39
N GLY A 119 -6.79 -17.68 2.53
CA GLY A 119 -6.98 -16.24 2.67
C GLY A 119 -8.44 -15.85 2.66
N LYS A 120 -9.29 -16.49 1.83
CA LYS A 120 -10.75 -16.30 1.85
C LYS A 120 -11.36 -16.64 3.19
N GLN A 121 -10.91 -17.72 3.83
CA GLN A 121 -11.39 -18.10 5.16
C GLN A 121 -11.05 -17.03 6.21
N VAL A 122 -9.80 -16.53 6.20
CA VAL A 122 -9.38 -15.44 7.07
C VAL A 122 -10.20 -14.16 6.79
N TYR A 123 -10.39 -13.81 5.51
CA TYR A 123 -11.19 -12.66 5.12
C TYR A 123 -12.61 -12.73 5.67
N THR A 124 -13.28 -13.86 5.45
CA THR A 124 -14.67 -14.07 5.88
C THR A 124 -14.84 -13.93 7.39
N THR A 125 -13.88 -14.42 8.17
CA THR A 125 -13.97 -14.42 9.63
C THR A 125 -13.46 -13.15 10.30
N GLN A 126 -12.51 -12.43 9.68
CA GLN A 126 -11.78 -11.34 10.32
C GLN A 126 -11.94 -9.97 9.65
N CYS A 127 -12.39 -9.93 8.40
CA CYS A 127 -12.34 -8.70 7.59
C CYS A 127 -13.71 -8.30 7.04
N MET A 128 -14.54 -9.28 6.69
CA MET A 128 -15.80 -9.09 5.96
C MET A 128 -16.79 -8.18 6.69
N SER A 129 -16.85 -8.24 8.02
CA SER A 129 -17.76 -7.42 8.83
C SER A 129 -17.55 -5.92 8.64
N CYS A 130 -16.30 -5.49 8.36
CA CYS A 130 -15.96 -4.09 8.14
C CYS A 130 -15.81 -3.76 6.65
N HIS A 131 -15.15 -4.63 5.88
CA HIS A 131 -14.83 -4.34 4.49
C HIS A 131 -15.86 -4.84 3.46
N GLY A 132 -16.97 -5.44 3.93
CA GLY A 132 -18.05 -5.96 3.09
C GLY A 132 -17.75 -7.36 2.54
N ALA A 133 -18.81 -8.06 2.11
CA ALA A 133 -18.68 -9.43 1.58
C ALA A 133 -17.92 -9.49 0.27
N ASN A 134 -18.01 -8.43 -0.54
CA ASN A 134 -17.35 -8.28 -1.82
C ASN A 134 -16.21 -7.24 -1.78
N GLY A 135 -15.67 -6.94 -0.57
CA GLY A 135 -14.57 -5.98 -0.41
C GLY A 135 -14.89 -4.55 -0.81
N GLU A 136 -16.15 -4.21 -0.90
CA GLU A 136 -16.67 -2.92 -1.35
C GLU A 136 -16.46 -1.80 -0.34
N GLY A 137 -16.09 -2.13 0.90
CA GLY A 137 -15.96 -1.19 2.01
C GLY A 137 -17.32 -0.73 2.54
N GLN A 138 -17.28 0.19 3.49
CA GLN A 138 -18.48 0.81 4.07
C GLN A 138 -18.28 2.32 4.15
N LEU A 139 -19.25 3.06 3.67
CA LEU A 139 -19.30 4.50 3.83
C LEU A 139 -19.62 4.87 5.28
N ALA A 140 -19.15 6.01 5.73
CA ALA A 140 -19.53 6.62 6.98
C ALA A 140 -21.02 7.05 6.92
N PRO A 141 -21.66 7.37 8.05
CA PRO A 141 -23.08 7.76 8.08
C PRO A 141 -23.44 8.95 7.18
N ASP A 142 -22.44 9.75 6.79
CA ASP A 142 -22.63 10.86 5.85
C ASP A 142 -22.68 10.41 4.36
N ASN A 143 -22.47 9.13 4.09
CA ASN A 143 -22.43 8.52 2.76
C ASN A 143 -21.39 9.15 1.79
N ILE A 144 -20.33 9.75 2.31
CA ILE A 144 -19.35 10.48 1.52
C ILE A 144 -17.94 9.94 1.73
N GLU A 145 -17.54 9.70 2.96
CA GLU A 145 -16.23 9.15 3.27
C GLU A 145 -16.34 7.66 3.61
N TYR A 146 -15.30 6.90 3.34
CA TYR A 146 -15.23 5.51 3.78
C TYR A 146 -14.85 5.43 5.27
N ALA A 147 -15.75 4.87 6.08
CA ALA A 147 -15.42 4.41 7.42
C ALA A 147 -14.46 3.21 7.35
N TYR A 148 -14.76 2.28 6.43
CA TYR A 148 -13.89 1.15 6.08
C TYR A 148 -13.66 1.13 4.58
N PRO A 149 -12.41 1.27 4.10
CA PRO A 149 -12.14 1.43 2.68
C PRO A 149 -12.42 0.15 1.88
N PRO A 150 -12.73 0.28 0.59
CA PRO A 150 -12.82 -0.86 -0.31
C PRO A 150 -11.43 -1.49 -0.49
N LEU A 151 -11.39 -2.83 -0.52
CA LEU A 151 -10.16 -3.60 -0.70
C LEU A 151 -9.96 -4.09 -2.13
N TRP A 152 -11.04 -4.20 -2.91
CA TRP A 152 -11.04 -4.49 -4.34
C TRP A 152 -12.26 -3.89 -5.02
N GLY A 153 -12.44 -4.13 -6.32
CA GLY A 153 -13.49 -3.53 -7.13
C GLY A 153 -13.14 -2.12 -7.62
N ALA A 154 -14.07 -1.49 -8.31
CA ALA A 154 -13.87 -0.24 -9.04
C ALA A 154 -13.38 0.94 -8.17
N ASN A 155 -13.78 0.98 -6.91
CA ASN A 155 -13.46 2.08 -5.98
C ASN A 155 -12.24 1.80 -5.10
N SER A 156 -11.49 0.73 -5.37
CA SER A 156 -10.29 0.38 -4.63
C SER A 156 -9.03 0.97 -5.30
N TYR A 157 -7.87 0.74 -4.66
CA TYR A 157 -6.58 1.02 -5.26
C TYR A 157 -6.37 0.16 -6.52
N ASN A 158 -5.64 0.68 -7.50
CA ASN A 158 -5.32 -0.07 -8.71
C ASN A 158 -4.12 -1.02 -8.51
N ASP A 159 -3.86 -1.87 -9.49
CA ASP A 159 -2.79 -2.88 -9.45
C ASP A 159 -1.36 -2.31 -9.51
N GLY A 160 -1.20 -1.02 -9.77
CA GLY A 160 0.06 -0.29 -9.65
C GLY A 160 0.35 0.23 -8.24
N ALA A 161 -0.58 0.08 -7.29
CA ALA A 161 -0.42 0.55 -5.92
C ALA A 161 0.58 -0.28 -5.10
N GLY A 162 1.22 0.34 -4.12
CA GLY A 162 2.18 -0.34 -3.25
C GLY A 162 1.58 -1.48 -2.43
N LEU A 163 0.29 -1.41 -2.08
CA LEU A 163 -0.43 -2.47 -1.37
C LEU A 163 -0.88 -3.63 -2.29
N TYR A 164 -0.78 -3.50 -3.60
CA TYR A 164 -0.97 -4.64 -4.49
C TYR A 164 0.15 -5.68 -4.36
N ARG A 165 1.31 -5.29 -3.86
CA ARG A 165 2.35 -6.24 -3.47
C ARG A 165 1.93 -6.97 -2.20
N ILE A 166 1.88 -8.30 -2.26
CA ILE A 166 1.36 -9.09 -1.14
C ILE A 166 2.22 -8.98 0.12
N SER A 167 3.55 -8.80 -0.01
CA SER A 167 4.42 -8.55 1.14
C SER A 167 4.08 -7.26 1.89
N SER A 168 3.74 -6.20 1.14
CA SER A 168 3.32 -4.93 1.72
C SER A 168 1.95 -5.04 2.38
N PHE A 169 1.01 -5.73 1.72
CA PHE A 169 -0.32 -5.93 2.28
C PHE A 169 -0.27 -6.81 3.53
N ALA A 170 0.47 -7.92 3.50
CA ALA A 170 0.64 -8.82 4.65
C ALA A 170 1.23 -8.09 5.86
N GLY A 171 2.30 -7.31 5.67
CA GLY A 171 2.91 -6.53 6.75
C GLY A 171 1.99 -5.44 7.29
N TYR A 172 1.17 -4.81 6.43
CA TYR A 172 0.17 -3.85 6.86
C TYR A 172 -0.92 -4.51 7.71
N VAL A 173 -1.46 -5.64 7.27
CA VAL A 173 -2.48 -6.41 7.99
C VAL A 173 -1.95 -6.84 9.35
N LYS A 174 -0.74 -7.37 9.43
CA LYS A 174 -0.13 -7.90 10.66
C LYS A 174 -0.22 -6.92 11.84
N ASN A 175 0.06 -5.65 11.59
CA ASN A 175 0.17 -4.65 12.64
C ASN A 175 -1.08 -3.79 12.82
N ASN A 176 -2.05 -3.89 11.92
CA ASN A 176 -3.11 -2.90 11.86
C ASN A 176 -4.52 -3.49 11.76
N MET A 177 -4.66 -4.78 11.41
CA MET A 177 -5.96 -5.37 11.15
C MET A 177 -6.21 -6.64 12.00
N PRO A 178 -7.42 -6.83 12.52
CA PRO A 178 -8.55 -5.90 12.51
C PRO A 178 -8.23 -4.57 13.21
N ASN A 179 -8.72 -3.46 12.64
CA ASN A 179 -8.42 -2.12 13.18
C ASN A 179 -8.91 -1.98 14.62
N LEU A 180 -8.17 -1.27 15.46
CA LEU A 180 -8.38 -1.10 16.91
C LEU A 180 -8.14 -2.36 17.75
N ILE A 181 -8.00 -3.54 17.14
CA ILE A 181 -7.72 -4.80 17.84
C ILE A 181 -6.22 -5.13 17.71
N ALA A 182 -5.72 -5.12 16.47
CA ALA A 182 -4.32 -5.45 16.21
C ALA A 182 -3.36 -4.27 16.42
N SER A 183 -2.19 -4.59 16.90
CA SER A 183 -1.05 -3.68 16.97
C SER A 183 0.24 -4.44 16.72
N HIS A 184 1.36 -3.73 16.52
CA HIS A 184 2.67 -4.36 16.38
C HIS A 184 3.05 -5.22 17.61
N LYS A 185 2.68 -4.77 18.81
CA LYS A 185 2.95 -5.51 20.06
C LYS A 185 1.99 -6.67 20.30
N ASN A 186 0.79 -6.59 19.74
CA ASN A 186 -0.26 -7.60 19.90
C ASN A 186 -0.97 -7.83 18.57
N PRO A 187 -0.34 -8.57 17.63
CA PRO A 187 -0.97 -8.88 16.36
C PRO A 187 -2.11 -9.88 16.54
N ALA A 188 -3.22 -9.66 15.84
CA ALA A 188 -4.39 -10.56 15.90
C ALA A 188 -4.26 -11.79 14.99
N LEU A 189 -3.42 -11.72 13.96
CA LEU A 189 -3.26 -12.77 12.96
C LEU A 189 -1.82 -13.31 12.96
N THR A 190 -1.66 -14.58 12.61
CA THR A 190 -0.33 -15.17 12.36
C THR A 190 0.28 -14.62 11.07
N ASN A 191 1.58 -14.79 10.88
CA ASN A 191 2.24 -14.38 9.63
C ASN A 191 1.61 -15.10 8.43
N GLU A 192 1.36 -16.40 8.53
CA GLU A 192 0.71 -17.19 7.46
C GLU A 192 -0.66 -16.64 7.09
N GLN A 193 -1.51 -16.35 8.08
CA GLN A 193 -2.83 -15.77 7.86
C GLN A 193 -2.72 -14.40 7.16
N CYS A 194 -1.72 -13.57 7.53
CA CYS A 194 -1.49 -12.28 6.88
C CYS A 194 -1.09 -12.44 5.40
N TRP A 195 -0.23 -13.41 5.09
CA TRP A 195 0.17 -13.70 3.71
C TRP A 195 -1.00 -14.26 2.90
N ASP A 196 -1.75 -15.20 3.46
CA ASP A 196 -2.87 -15.85 2.77
C ASP A 196 -4.01 -14.86 2.50
N VAL A 197 -4.38 -14.00 3.48
CA VAL A 197 -5.40 -12.97 3.23
C VAL A 197 -4.93 -11.90 2.25
N ALA A 198 -3.63 -11.57 2.23
CA ALA A 198 -3.06 -10.69 1.22
C ALA A 198 -3.18 -11.29 -0.19
N ALA A 199 -2.92 -12.59 -0.33
CA ALA A 199 -3.11 -13.32 -1.59
C ALA A 199 -4.57 -13.29 -2.03
N TYR A 200 -5.53 -13.54 -1.14
CA TYR A 200 -6.95 -13.48 -1.45
C TYR A 200 -7.39 -12.09 -1.90
N VAL A 201 -7.10 -11.05 -1.13
CA VAL A 201 -7.50 -9.67 -1.46
C VAL A 201 -6.88 -9.22 -2.79
N ASN A 202 -5.61 -9.54 -3.03
CA ASN A 202 -4.90 -9.13 -4.25
C ASN A 202 -5.16 -10.08 -5.45
N SER A 203 -5.91 -11.17 -5.29
CA SER A 203 -6.45 -11.95 -6.40
C SER A 203 -7.76 -11.40 -6.96
N GLN A 204 -8.43 -10.50 -6.23
CA GLN A 204 -9.73 -9.97 -6.63
C GLN A 204 -9.60 -8.87 -7.71
N PRO A 205 -10.62 -8.69 -8.56
CA PRO A 205 -10.59 -7.71 -9.64
C PRO A 205 -10.50 -6.28 -9.09
N ARG A 206 -9.74 -5.44 -9.79
CA ARG A 206 -9.53 -4.02 -9.46
C ARG A 206 -9.16 -3.21 -10.69
N PRO A 207 -9.15 -1.87 -10.63
CA PRO A 207 -8.69 -1.06 -11.74
C PRO A 207 -7.24 -1.38 -12.13
N HIS A 208 -6.98 -1.39 -13.42
CA HIS A 208 -5.65 -1.57 -13.99
C HIS A 208 -4.97 -0.21 -14.18
N LYS A 209 -3.67 -0.15 -13.91
CA LYS A 209 -2.79 0.96 -14.29
C LYS A 209 -1.70 0.47 -15.22
N ASP A 210 -1.52 1.16 -16.33
CA ASP A 210 -0.37 0.93 -17.18
C ASP A 210 0.94 1.12 -16.38
N GLN A 211 1.78 0.11 -16.38
CA GLN A 211 3.05 0.04 -15.67
C GLN A 211 4.22 -0.26 -16.62
N SER A 212 4.04 -0.04 -17.93
CA SER A 212 5.04 -0.30 -18.96
C SER A 212 6.33 0.50 -18.76
N ASN A 213 6.22 1.68 -18.16
CA ASN A 213 7.36 2.54 -17.81
C ASN A 213 7.92 2.32 -16.39
N ASP A 214 7.31 1.40 -15.63
CA ASP A 214 7.81 1.06 -14.29
C ASP A 214 8.98 0.06 -14.40
N TRP A 215 9.97 0.22 -13.54
CA TRP A 215 11.11 -0.70 -13.40
C TRP A 215 11.95 -0.82 -14.66
N PRO A 216 12.62 0.25 -15.10
CA PRO A 216 13.49 0.21 -16.30
C PRO A 216 14.64 -0.80 -16.18
N LYS A 217 14.97 -1.23 -14.94
CA LYS A 217 15.88 -2.33 -14.65
C LYS A 217 15.11 -3.48 -14.01
N TYR A 218 14.88 -4.56 -14.74
CA TYR A 218 14.05 -5.68 -14.29
C TYR A 218 14.62 -6.41 -13.07
N ASP A 219 15.96 -6.44 -12.92
CA ASP A 219 16.63 -7.02 -11.74
C ASP A 219 16.39 -6.23 -10.45
N LYS A 220 15.86 -5.02 -10.55
CA LYS A 220 15.48 -4.17 -9.42
C LYS A 220 14.01 -4.27 -9.03
N LYS A 221 13.22 -5.04 -9.77
CA LYS A 221 11.84 -5.31 -9.38
C LYS A 221 11.78 -5.94 -7.99
N PRO A 222 10.77 -5.60 -7.16
CA PRO A 222 10.50 -6.36 -5.95
C PRO A 222 10.20 -7.82 -6.28
N LEU A 223 10.60 -8.75 -5.41
CA LEU A 223 10.40 -10.19 -5.66
C LEU A 223 8.93 -10.58 -5.81
N ASP A 224 8.03 -9.82 -5.18
CA ASP A 224 6.58 -9.96 -5.21
C ASP A 224 5.89 -8.96 -6.16
N PHE A 225 6.56 -8.56 -7.23
CA PHE A 225 5.96 -7.74 -8.27
C PHE A 225 5.26 -8.64 -9.30
N ALA A 226 3.93 -8.50 -9.41
CA ALA A 226 3.07 -9.47 -10.10
C ALA A 226 3.08 -9.40 -11.64
N PHE A 227 3.88 -8.51 -12.25
CA PHE A 227 3.84 -8.28 -13.70
C PHE A 227 5.24 -8.40 -14.30
N GLY A 228 5.34 -9.21 -15.36
CA GLY A 228 6.57 -9.31 -16.18
C GLY A 228 6.88 -8.03 -16.97
N PRO A 229 7.94 -8.01 -17.77
CA PRO A 229 8.98 -9.05 -17.81
C PRO A 229 9.88 -9.05 -16.56
N TYR A 230 10.51 -10.19 -16.26
CA TYR A 230 11.47 -10.36 -15.15
C TYR A 230 12.88 -10.56 -15.68
N ALA A 231 13.88 -10.42 -14.80
CA ALA A 231 15.28 -10.76 -15.08
C ALA A 231 15.63 -12.18 -14.61
N ASP A 232 14.64 -13.03 -14.41
CA ASP A 232 14.72 -14.42 -14.00
C ASP A 232 13.66 -15.25 -14.73
N ASP A 233 13.68 -16.58 -14.53
CA ASP A 233 12.76 -17.52 -15.19
C ASP A 233 11.59 -17.95 -14.29
N PHE A 234 11.39 -17.34 -13.15
CA PHE A 234 10.24 -17.64 -12.29
C PHE A 234 8.94 -17.08 -12.90
N SER A 235 7.86 -17.83 -12.72
CA SER A 235 6.56 -17.46 -13.31
C SER A 235 5.93 -16.25 -12.64
N GLU A 236 5.05 -15.52 -13.36
CA GLU A 236 4.23 -14.45 -12.78
C GLU A 236 3.44 -14.92 -11.56
N THR A 237 2.90 -16.14 -11.58
CA THR A 237 2.20 -16.72 -10.44
C THR A 237 3.12 -16.83 -9.24
N GLN A 238 4.38 -17.20 -9.43
CA GLN A 238 5.35 -17.28 -8.34
C GLN A 238 5.75 -15.88 -7.85
N HIS A 239 5.93 -14.91 -8.74
CA HIS A 239 6.12 -13.52 -8.37
C HIS A 239 4.90 -12.90 -7.68
N LYS A 240 3.70 -13.39 -7.97
CA LYS A 240 2.48 -12.90 -7.33
C LYS A 240 2.22 -13.51 -5.95
N TYR A 241 2.44 -14.80 -5.78
CA TYR A 241 2.03 -15.53 -4.58
C TYR A 241 3.17 -16.23 -3.82
N GLY A 242 4.36 -16.30 -4.41
CA GLY A 242 5.49 -17.08 -3.87
C GLY A 242 5.46 -18.55 -4.35
N PRO A 243 6.29 -19.42 -3.78
CA PRO A 243 7.23 -19.14 -2.69
C PRO A 243 8.35 -18.18 -3.10
N PHE A 244 8.64 -17.17 -2.25
CA PHE A 244 9.61 -16.11 -2.59
C PHE A 244 11.06 -16.47 -2.24
N LYS A 245 11.30 -17.42 -1.35
CA LYS A 245 12.66 -17.81 -0.94
C LYS A 245 13.54 -18.28 -2.10
N PRO A 246 13.03 -19.07 -3.09
CA PRO A 246 13.80 -19.41 -4.28
C PRO A 246 14.20 -18.17 -5.10
N ILE A 247 13.27 -17.23 -5.31
CA ILE A 247 13.54 -15.97 -6.02
C ILE A 247 14.57 -15.14 -5.24
N GLN A 248 14.40 -15.05 -3.92
CA GLN A 248 15.36 -14.36 -3.05
C GLN A 248 16.77 -14.96 -3.15
N LYS A 249 16.88 -16.28 -3.19
CA LYS A 249 18.16 -16.97 -3.34
C LYS A 249 18.80 -16.67 -4.69
N PHE A 250 18.01 -16.65 -5.77
CA PHE A 250 18.48 -16.31 -7.11
C PHE A 250 19.11 -14.93 -7.16
N TYR A 251 18.44 -13.92 -6.61
CA TYR A 251 18.96 -12.54 -6.57
C TYR A 251 19.97 -12.28 -5.44
N LYS A 252 20.22 -13.25 -4.56
CA LYS A 252 21.08 -13.07 -3.36
C LYS A 252 20.66 -11.88 -2.49
N LYS A 253 19.34 -11.66 -2.37
CA LYS A 253 18.73 -10.53 -1.65
C LYS A 253 18.23 -10.90 -0.26
#